data_286f71a21bd921bd53029f390b19cbb6
#
_entry.id   286f71a21bd921bd53029f390b19cbb6
#
_cell.length_a   1.000
_cell.length_b   1.000
_cell.length_c   1.000
_cell.angle_alpha   90.00
_cell.angle_beta   90.00
_cell.angle_gamma   90.00
#
_symmetry.space_group_name_H-M   'P 1'
#
loop_
_entity.id
_entity.type
_entity.pdbx_description
1 polymer ?
#
loop_
_entity_poly.entity_id
_entity_poly.type
_entity_poly.pdbx_seq_one_letter_code
_entity_poly.pdbx_strand_id
1 'polypeptide(L)'
;MENLKSEKVLTAKELASYFDHTLLRANATVSEFKKLCDDSKRYGFCMVAINPAPVKLCKTFLAGSQVHVGAAIAFPLGQTTLEDKLSETRNAIKNGADEIDYVVNLTKLKAGDTAYIESEMARITDICREFSVVSKVIFENCYLTEDEKKTLCHIATKVKPDFIKTSTGFGTGGATFEDVALMKRETEGSGVKIKAAGGIRTLKTALEMINLGVSRKIGRAHV
;
A
#
# COMPACT_ATOMS: atom_id res chain seq x y z
N MET A 1 -3.23 29.57 22.15
CA MET A 1 -3.13 28.31 22.93
C MET A 1 -3.23 27.19 21.92
N GLU A 2 -2.09 26.65 21.48
CA GLU A 2 -2.05 25.50 20.58
C GLU A 2 -2.56 24.28 21.36
N ASN A 3 -3.63 23.69 20.87
CA ASN A 3 -4.11 22.40 21.36
C ASN A 3 -3.03 21.35 21.06
N LEU A 4 -2.21 21.06 22.04
CA LEU A 4 -1.40 19.85 22.06
C LEU A 4 -2.36 18.65 21.96
N LYS A 5 -2.58 18.14 20.72
CA LYS A 5 -3.22 16.83 20.54
C LYS A 5 -2.40 15.86 21.36
N SER A 6 -3.00 15.20 22.34
CA SER A 6 -2.34 14.19 23.16
C SER A 6 -1.67 13.17 22.24
N GLU A 7 -0.37 12.98 22.39
CA GLU A 7 0.36 11.95 21.66
C GLU A 7 -0.34 10.61 21.92
N LYS A 8 -0.73 9.94 20.84
CA LYS A 8 -1.37 8.62 20.94
C LYS A 8 -0.33 7.63 21.44
N VAL A 9 -0.41 7.26 22.69
CA VAL A 9 0.43 6.19 23.26
C VAL A 9 -0.07 4.86 22.72
N LEU A 10 0.74 4.22 21.86
CA LEU A 10 0.44 2.91 21.29
C LEU A 10 1.22 1.82 22.03
N THR A 11 0.56 0.73 22.36
CA THR A 11 1.25 -0.50 22.78
C THR A 11 2.04 -1.08 21.61
N ALA A 12 3.02 -1.93 21.89
CA ALA A 12 3.79 -2.62 20.84
C ALA A 12 2.88 -3.42 19.90
N LYS A 13 1.83 -4.04 20.42
CA LYS A 13 0.84 -4.81 19.63
C LYS A 13 0.01 -3.90 18.70
N GLU A 14 -0.47 -2.78 19.21
CA GLU A 14 -1.19 -1.80 18.40
C GLU A 14 -0.29 -1.21 17.32
N LEU A 15 0.96 -0.88 17.67
CA LEU A 15 1.92 -0.40 16.68
C LEU A 15 2.19 -1.46 15.60
N ALA A 16 2.36 -2.73 15.97
CA ALA A 16 2.58 -3.84 15.03
C ALA A 16 1.44 -3.96 14.00
N SER A 17 0.19 -3.71 14.40
CA SER A 17 -0.96 -3.77 13.49
C SER A 17 -0.96 -2.70 12.37
N TYR A 18 -0.11 -1.69 12.46
CA TYR A 18 0.11 -0.73 11.38
C TYR A 18 1.12 -1.21 10.33
N PHE A 19 1.86 -2.29 10.59
CA PHE A 19 2.98 -2.70 9.74
C PHE A 19 2.58 -3.74 8.70
N ASP A 20 3.03 -3.49 7.47
CA ASP A 20 3.08 -4.46 6.39
C ASP A 20 4.53 -4.93 6.24
N HIS A 21 4.80 -6.17 6.66
CA HIS A 21 6.12 -6.76 6.60
C HIS A 21 6.46 -7.13 5.15
N THR A 22 7.56 -6.61 4.61
CA THR A 22 7.74 -6.53 3.15
C THR A 22 8.96 -7.31 2.66
N LEU A 23 8.77 -8.13 1.61
CA LEU A 23 9.82 -8.84 0.90
C LEU A 23 9.52 -8.84 -0.62
N LEU A 24 10.11 -7.87 -1.35
CA LEU A 24 9.83 -7.61 -2.77
C LEU A 24 11.06 -7.79 -3.68
N ARG A 25 12.22 -8.17 -3.13
CA ARG A 25 13.41 -8.38 -3.96
C ARG A 25 13.28 -9.61 -4.83
N ALA A 26 13.79 -9.55 -6.06
CA ALA A 26 13.61 -10.59 -7.07
C ALA A 26 14.26 -11.94 -6.71
N ASN A 27 15.31 -11.92 -5.91
CA ASN A 27 16.08 -13.11 -5.52
C ASN A 27 15.71 -13.67 -4.13
N ALA A 28 14.51 -13.33 -3.62
CA ALA A 28 14.04 -13.86 -2.35
C ALA A 28 13.81 -15.37 -2.42
N THR A 29 14.26 -16.09 -1.41
CA THR A 29 14.17 -17.54 -1.31
C THR A 29 12.91 -18.00 -0.56
N VAL A 30 12.53 -19.27 -0.73
CA VAL A 30 11.40 -19.87 0.00
C VAL A 30 11.61 -19.79 1.52
N SER A 31 12.84 -19.99 2.02
CA SER A 31 13.15 -19.89 3.45
C SER A 31 12.94 -18.47 4.00
N GLU A 32 13.21 -17.44 3.18
CA GLU A 32 12.99 -16.05 3.57
C GLU A 32 11.51 -15.68 3.58
N PHE A 33 10.72 -16.20 2.64
CA PHE A 33 9.25 -16.05 2.71
C PHE A 33 8.69 -16.77 3.94
N LYS A 34 9.21 -17.95 4.29
CA LYS A 34 8.83 -18.63 5.51
C LYS A 34 9.14 -17.79 6.75
N LYS A 35 10.36 -17.25 6.84
CA LYS A 35 10.78 -16.36 7.93
C LYS A 35 9.88 -15.11 8.01
N LEU A 36 9.60 -14.46 6.87
CA LEU A 36 8.69 -13.31 6.78
C LEU A 36 7.33 -13.62 7.40
N CYS A 37 6.75 -14.76 7.05
CA CYS A 37 5.45 -15.19 7.56
C CYS A 37 5.50 -15.54 9.06
N ASP A 38 6.54 -16.24 9.51
CA ASP A 38 6.71 -16.62 10.91
C ASP A 38 6.91 -15.38 11.81
N ASP A 39 7.73 -14.42 11.37
CA ASP A 39 7.91 -13.15 12.06
C ASP A 39 6.59 -12.36 12.11
N SER A 40 5.84 -12.34 11.00
CA SER A 40 4.55 -11.63 10.95
C SER A 40 3.52 -12.21 11.91
N LYS A 41 3.45 -13.53 12.04
CA LYS A 41 2.61 -14.20 13.04
C LYS A 41 3.07 -13.88 14.46
N ARG A 42 4.38 -13.97 14.70
CA ARG A 42 4.98 -13.76 16.04
C ARG A 42 4.74 -12.36 16.56
N TYR A 43 4.89 -11.34 15.72
CA TYR A 43 4.78 -9.93 16.13
C TYR A 43 3.38 -9.35 15.93
N GLY A 44 2.47 -10.07 15.26
CA GLY A 44 1.13 -9.59 14.97
C GLY A 44 1.11 -8.46 13.94
N PHE A 45 1.95 -8.55 12.91
CA PHE A 45 1.90 -7.60 11.79
C PHE A 45 0.60 -7.78 11.00
N CYS A 46 0.15 -6.71 10.35
CA CYS A 46 -1.10 -6.72 9.66
C CYS A 46 -1.06 -7.57 8.38
N MET A 47 0.03 -7.47 7.63
CA MET A 47 0.13 -8.06 6.30
C MET A 47 1.58 -8.39 5.95
N VAL A 48 1.79 -9.42 5.14
CA VAL A 48 3.03 -9.59 4.36
C VAL A 48 2.84 -8.97 2.97
N ALA A 49 3.75 -8.06 2.55
CA ALA A 49 3.73 -7.44 1.24
C ALA A 49 4.77 -8.10 0.33
N ILE A 50 4.31 -8.76 -0.74
CA ILE A 50 5.13 -9.60 -1.61
C ILE A 50 4.77 -9.42 -3.08
N ASN A 51 5.60 -9.95 -3.99
CA ASN A 51 5.25 -10.08 -5.41
C ASN A 51 4.13 -11.13 -5.61
N PRO A 52 3.41 -11.16 -6.74
CA PRO A 52 2.31 -12.09 -6.97
C PRO A 52 2.70 -13.57 -6.95
N ALA A 53 3.89 -13.92 -7.45
CA ALA A 53 4.34 -15.30 -7.58
C ALA A 53 4.34 -16.10 -6.26
N PRO A 54 4.85 -15.58 -5.11
CA PRO A 54 4.85 -16.31 -3.84
C PRO A 54 3.53 -16.23 -3.04
N VAL A 55 2.45 -15.61 -3.56
CA VAL A 55 1.18 -15.43 -2.81
C VAL A 55 0.64 -16.76 -2.27
N LYS A 56 0.48 -17.76 -3.14
CA LYS A 56 -0.03 -19.09 -2.72
C LYS A 56 0.85 -19.75 -1.67
N LEU A 57 2.17 -19.62 -1.79
CA LEU A 57 3.14 -20.12 -0.83
C LEU A 57 2.99 -19.45 0.53
N CYS A 58 2.97 -18.11 0.57
CA CYS A 58 2.82 -17.35 1.81
C CYS A 58 1.45 -17.59 2.46
N LYS A 59 0.39 -17.75 1.65
CA LYS A 59 -0.94 -18.11 2.17
C LYS A 59 -0.91 -19.45 2.92
N THR A 60 -0.15 -20.43 2.40
CA THR A 60 0.06 -21.72 3.09
C THR A 60 0.81 -21.53 4.42
N PHE A 61 1.88 -20.71 4.44
CA PHE A 61 2.64 -20.45 5.67
C PHE A 61 1.85 -19.67 6.72
N LEU A 62 0.88 -18.87 6.29
CA LEU A 62 0.02 -18.06 7.16
C LEU A 62 -1.31 -18.71 7.52
N ALA A 63 -1.52 -19.99 7.15
CA ALA A 63 -2.75 -20.72 7.47
C ALA A 63 -3.07 -20.63 8.97
N GLY A 64 -4.34 -20.36 9.30
CA GLY A 64 -4.82 -20.22 10.69
C GLY A 64 -4.38 -18.93 11.39
N SER A 65 -3.73 -17.98 10.70
CA SER A 65 -3.36 -16.66 11.25
C SER A 65 -4.27 -15.55 10.73
N GLN A 66 -4.24 -14.39 11.42
CA GLN A 66 -4.94 -13.17 10.99
C GLN A 66 -4.09 -12.27 10.09
N VAL A 67 -2.87 -12.70 9.76
CA VAL A 67 -1.95 -11.93 8.91
C VAL A 67 -2.39 -12.05 7.46
N HIS A 68 -2.65 -10.92 6.81
CA HIS A 68 -3.03 -10.88 5.41
C HIS A 68 -1.84 -11.14 4.48
N VAL A 69 -2.13 -11.62 3.28
CA VAL A 69 -1.18 -11.68 2.16
C VAL A 69 -1.52 -10.57 1.17
N GLY A 70 -0.62 -9.61 0.98
CA GLY A 70 -0.76 -8.52 0.03
C GLY A 70 0.12 -8.71 -1.19
N ALA A 71 -0.48 -8.63 -2.37
CA ALA A 71 0.21 -8.75 -3.66
C ALA A 71 0.47 -7.37 -4.28
N ALA A 72 1.71 -7.17 -4.74
CA ALA A 72 2.12 -5.97 -5.48
C ALA A 72 1.86 -6.18 -6.98
N ILE A 73 0.98 -5.37 -7.59
CA ILE A 73 0.52 -5.52 -8.97
C ILE A 73 1.14 -4.45 -9.88
N ALA A 74 1.53 -4.82 -11.09
CA ALA A 74 2.26 -3.98 -12.04
C ALA A 74 3.48 -3.29 -11.39
N PHE A 75 4.12 -3.97 -10.49
CA PHE A 75 5.09 -3.42 -9.57
C PHE A 75 6.55 -3.67 -10.04
N PRO A 76 7.47 -2.66 -9.89
CA PRO A 76 7.23 -1.37 -9.25
C PRO A 76 6.87 -0.23 -10.21
N LEU A 77 6.79 -0.45 -11.51
CA LEU A 77 6.75 0.60 -12.52
C LEU A 77 5.35 1.10 -12.91
N GLY A 78 4.31 0.29 -12.74
CA GLY A 78 2.96 0.62 -13.20
C GLY A 78 2.78 0.62 -14.72
N GLN A 79 3.77 0.16 -15.50
CA GLN A 79 3.88 0.34 -16.95
C GLN A 79 3.44 -0.87 -17.78
N THR A 80 2.52 -1.67 -17.26
CA THR A 80 1.81 -2.68 -18.03
C THR A 80 0.48 -2.14 -18.55
N THR A 81 -0.16 -2.87 -19.46
CA THR A 81 -1.50 -2.53 -19.95
C THR A 81 -2.54 -2.65 -18.83
N LEU A 82 -3.67 -1.98 -18.98
CA LEU A 82 -4.75 -2.12 -17.99
C LEU A 82 -5.25 -3.56 -17.91
N GLU A 83 -5.40 -4.23 -19.05
CA GLU A 83 -5.86 -5.63 -19.08
C GLU A 83 -4.89 -6.59 -18.36
N ASP A 84 -3.57 -6.35 -18.48
CA ASP A 84 -2.57 -7.11 -17.73
C ASP A 84 -2.68 -6.86 -16.22
N LYS A 85 -2.89 -5.61 -15.79
CA LYS A 85 -3.12 -5.28 -14.36
C LYS A 85 -4.35 -6.00 -13.81
N LEU A 86 -5.44 -6.00 -14.57
CA LEU A 86 -6.68 -6.69 -14.16
C LEU A 86 -6.49 -8.20 -14.10
N SER A 87 -5.78 -8.78 -15.06
CA SER A 87 -5.45 -10.21 -15.10
C SER A 87 -4.55 -10.59 -13.92
N GLU A 88 -3.49 -9.82 -13.66
CA GLU A 88 -2.58 -10.02 -12.55
C GLU A 88 -3.31 -9.92 -11.20
N THR A 89 -4.20 -8.92 -11.05
CA THR A 89 -5.04 -8.73 -9.86
C THR A 89 -5.92 -9.97 -9.61
N ARG A 90 -6.66 -10.42 -10.62
CA ARG A 90 -7.53 -11.61 -10.48
C ARG A 90 -6.73 -12.87 -10.16
N ASN A 91 -5.55 -13.03 -10.77
CA ASN A 91 -4.68 -14.17 -10.51
C ASN A 91 -4.12 -14.15 -9.08
N ALA A 92 -3.69 -12.98 -8.59
CA ALA A 92 -3.22 -12.83 -7.21
C ALA A 92 -4.33 -13.17 -6.20
N ILE A 93 -5.55 -12.69 -6.41
CA ILE A 93 -6.73 -12.99 -5.58
C ILE A 93 -7.04 -14.49 -5.61
N LYS A 94 -7.07 -15.11 -6.79
CA LYS A 94 -7.27 -16.56 -6.94
C LYS A 94 -6.22 -17.39 -6.20
N ASN A 95 -4.99 -16.89 -6.09
CA ASN A 95 -3.90 -17.52 -5.34
C ASN A 95 -3.98 -17.26 -3.83
N GLY A 96 -4.92 -16.45 -3.35
CA GLY A 96 -5.20 -16.18 -1.95
C GLY A 96 -4.67 -14.86 -1.42
N ALA A 97 -4.46 -13.86 -2.28
CA ALA A 97 -4.18 -12.51 -1.81
C ALA A 97 -5.41 -11.92 -1.10
N ASP A 98 -5.20 -11.36 0.08
CA ASP A 98 -6.21 -10.65 0.88
C ASP A 98 -6.20 -9.13 0.60
N GLU A 99 -5.10 -8.63 0.03
CA GLU A 99 -4.90 -7.21 -0.27
C GLU A 99 -4.13 -7.04 -1.59
N ILE A 100 -4.46 -6.01 -2.35
CA ILE A 100 -3.85 -5.66 -3.64
C ILE A 100 -3.24 -4.25 -3.54
N ASP A 101 -1.93 -4.14 -3.76
CA ASP A 101 -1.21 -2.87 -3.86
C ASP A 101 -0.77 -2.67 -5.31
N TYR A 102 -1.48 -1.90 -6.15
CA TYR A 102 -1.10 -1.69 -7.54
C TYR A 102 -0.50 -0.30 -7.79
N VAL A 103 0.39 -0.20 -8.76
CA VAL A 103 1.01 1.08 -9.17
C VAL A 103 0.19 1.70 -10.30
N VAL A 104 -0.20 2.98 -10.14
CA VAL A 104 -0.90 3.77 -11.17
C VAL A 104 -0.04 3.93 -12.44
N ASN A 105 -0.67 4.06 -13.60
CA ASN A 105 0.06 4.30 -14.85
C ASN A 105 0.57 5.75 -14.92
N LEU A 106 1.85 5.94 -14.56
CA LEU A 106 2.46 7.26 -14.53
C LEU A 106 2.53 7.94 -15.90
N THR A 107 2.75 7.18 -16.98
CA THR A 107 2.79 7.74 -18.34
C THR A 107 1.44 8.35 -18.71
N LYS A 108 0.35 7.68 -18.41
CA LYS A 108 -1.00 8.20 -18.63
C LYS A 108 -1.30 9.43 -17.77
N LEU A 109 -0.89 9.39 -16.50
CA LEU A 109 -1.04 10.55 -15.61
C LEU A 109 -0.26 11.76 -16.13
N LYS A 110 1.01 11.58 -16.54
CA LYS A 110 1.87 12.64 -17.11
C LYS A 110 1.31 13.21 -18.41
N ALA A 111 0.59 12.42 -19.18
CA ALA A 111 -0.12 12.87 -20.38
C ALA A 111 -1.43 13.62 -20.08
N GLY A 112 -1.83 13.74 -18.80
CA GLY A 112 -3.11 14.35 -18.42
C GLY A 112 -4.33 13.48 -18.72
N ASP A 113 -4.17 12.19 -19.04
CA ASP A 113 -5.25 11.25 -19.35
C ASP A 113 -5.94 10.77 -18.05
N THR A 114 -6.64 11.72 -17.41
CA THR A 114 -7.33 11.47 -16.14
C THR A 114 -8.48 10.47 -16.28
N ALA A 115 -9.10 10.38 -17.46
CA ALA A 115 -10.15 9.40 -17.74
C ALA A 115 -9.60 7.96 -17.71
N TYR A 116 -8.41 7.74 -18.27
CA TYR A 116 -7.72 6.46 -18.15
C TYR A 116 -7.41 6.12 -16.70
N ILE A 117 -6.87 7.06 -15.94
CA ILE A 117 -6.51 6.85 -14.52
C ILE A 117 -7.75 6.52 -13.67
N GLU A 118 -8.86 7.24 -13.89
CA GLU A 118 -10.13 6.97 -13.19
C GLU A 118 -10.66 5.56 -13.57
N SER A 119 -10.62 5.19 -14.85
CA SER A 119 -11.01 3.85 -15.32
C SER A 119 -10.11 2.75 -14.73
N GLU A 120 -8.79 2.94 -14.71
CA GLU A 120 -7.84 1.99 -14.13
C GLU A 120 -8.14 1.79 -12.63
N MET A 121 -8.29 2.89 -11.89
CA MET A 121 -8.56 2.83 -10.46
C MET A 121 -9.92 2.18 -10.18
N ALA A 122 -10.96 2.53 -10.91
CA ALA A 122 -12.30 1.97 -10.74
C ALA A 122 -12.30 0.46 -11.00
N ARG A 123 -11.79 0.01 -12.14
CA ARG A 123 -11.84 -1.40 -12.55
C ARG A 123 -11.04 -2.31 -11.58
N ILE A 124 -9.89 -1.88 -11.11
CA ILE A 124 -9.11 -2.67 -10.12
C ILE A 124 -9.82 -2.67 -8.77
N THR A 125 -10.34 -1.53 -8.33
CA THR A 125 -11.10 -1.43 -7.07
C THR A 125 -12.36 -2.29 -7.10
N ASP A 126 -13.08 -2.33 -8.22
CA ASP A 126 -14.29 -3.12 -8.38
C ASP A 126 -14.00 -4.63 -8.31
N ILE A 127 -12.90 -5.10 -8.92
CA ILE A 127 -12.44 -6.48 -8.75
C ILE A 127 -12.17 -6.77 -7.26
N CYS A 128 -11.46 -5.88 -6.58
CA CYS A 128 -11.18 -6.08 -5.16
C CYS A 128 -12.47 -6.15 -4.33
N ARG A 129 -13.45 -5.30 -4.61
CA ARG A 129 -14.77 -5.33 -3.94
C ARG A 129 -15.55 -6.61 -4.22
N GLU A 130 -15.56 -7.07 -5.48
CA GLU A 130 -16.21 -8.33 -5.87
C GLU A 130 -15.76 -9.50 -5.02
N PHE A 131 -14.46 -9.55 -4.68
CA PHE A 131 -13.87 -10.62 -3.89
C PHE A 131 -13.63 -10.28 -2.41
N SER A 132 -14.10 -9.13 -1.92
CA SER A 132 -13.88 -8.65 -0.55
C SER A 132 -12.39 -8.54 -0.19
N VAL A 133 -11.56 -8.12 -1.13
CA VAL A 133 -10.12 -7.91 -1.00
C VAL A 133 -9.83 -6.42 -0.85
N VAL A 134 -8.88 -6.06 0.01
CA VAL A 134 -8.49 -4.65 0.23
C VAL A 134 -7.71 -4.11 -0.96
N SER A 135 -8.15 -2.95 -1.48
CA SER A 135 -7.53 -2.26 -2.61
C SER A 135 -6.62 -1.12 -2.15
N LYS A 136 -5.42 -1.00 -2.74
CA LYS A 136 -4.50 0.11 -2.48
C LYS A 136 -3.86 0.62 -3.77
N VAL A 137 -3.95 1.92 -3.99
CA VAL A 137 -3.41 2.61 -5.16
C VAL A 137 -2.08 3.26 -4.81
N ILE A 138 -0.99 2.83 -5.45
CA ILE A 138 0.35 3.41 -5.25
C ILE A 138 0.52 4.57 -6.23
N PHE A 139 0.72 5.77 -5.71
CA PHE A 139 0.90 6.99 -6.50
C PHE A 139 2.32 7.15 -7.03
N GLU A 140 3.32 6.67 -6.28
CA GLU A 140 4.77 6.90 -6.50
C GLU A 140 5.10 8.39 -6.50
N ASN A 141 4.80 9.04 -5.38
CA ASN A 141 4.82 10.48 -5.18
C ASN A 141 6.13 11.17 -5.58
N CYS A 142 7.27 10.47 -5.51
CA CYS A 142 8.58 11.03 -5.87
C CYS A 142 8.71 11.44 -7.34
N TYR A 143 7.81 10.96 -8.20
CA TYR A 143 7.76 11.32 -9.63
C TYR A 143 6.66 12.34 -9.96
N LEU A 144 5.86 12.77 -8.97
CA LEU A 144 4.66 13.56 -9.16
C LEU A 144 4.85 15.02 -8.73
N THR A 145 4.25 15.93 -9.49
CA THR A 145 4.00 17.29 -9.05
C THR A 145 2.88 17.31 -7.99
N GLU A 146 2.74 18.44 -7.28
CA GLU A 146 1.67 18.61 -6.30
C GLU A 146 0.29 18.49 -6.94
N ASP A 147 0.10 19.07 -8.13
CA ASP A 147 -1.17 19.03 -8.86
C ASP A 147 -1.52 17.62 -9.35
N GLU A 148 -0.55 16.83 -9.76
CA GLU A 148 -0.76 15.42 -10.11
C GLU A 148 -1.16 14.59 -8.87
N LYS A 149 -0.56 14.84 -7.71
CA LYS A 149 -0.98 14.20 -6.45
C LYS A 149 -2.41 14.57 -6.06
N LYS A 150 -2.78 15.86 -6.19
CA LYS A 150 -4.17 16.32 -5.97
C LYS A 150 -5.14 15.64 -6.93
N THR A 151 -4.78 15.57 -8.22
CA THR A 151 -5.60 14.90 -9.24
C THR A 151 -5.87 13.45 -8.86
N LEU A 152 -4.85 12.70 -8.45
CA LEU A 152 -5.01 11.30 -8.00
C LEU A 152 -5.86 11.19 -6.74
N CYS A 153 -5.69 12.10 -5.78
CA CYS A 153 -6.54 12.16 -4.59
C CYS A 153 -8.00 12.40 -4.94
N HIS A 154 -8.30 13.34 -5.85
CA HIS A 154 -9.66 13.63 -6.29
C HIS A 154 -10.29 12.45 -7.03
N ILE A 155 -9.54 11.74 -7.87
CA ILE A 155 -10.01 10.49 -8.48
C ILE A 155 -10.31 9.45 -7.40
N ALA A 156 -9.40 9.30 -6.42
CA ALA A 156 -9.59 8.36 -5.33
C ALA A 156 -10.83 8.68 -4.46
N THR A 157 -11.17 9.96 -4.25
CA THR A 157 -12.41 10.33 -3.51
C THR A 157 -13.68 9.92 -4.24
N LYS A 158 -13.67 9.84 -5.57
CA LYS A 158 -14.81 9.37 -6.39
C LYS A 158 -14.88 7.84 -6.40
N VAL A 159 -13.76 7.19 -6.72
CA VAL A 159 -13.67 5.73 -6.89
C VAL A 159 -13.73 5.01 -5.55
N LYS A 160 -13.17 5.61 -4.49
CA LYS A 160 -13.12 5.08 -3.12
C LYS A 160 -12.40 3.73 -3.01
N PRO A 161 -11.13 3.60 -3.47
CA PRO A 161 -10.30 2.47 -3.04
C PRO A 161 -10.17 2.51 -1.51
N ASP A 162 -9.85 1.38 -0.88
CA ASP A 162 -9.67 1.36 0.58
C ASP A 162 -8.49 2.22 1.02
N PHE A 163 -7.42 2.23 0.22
CA PHE A 163 -6.22 3.02 0.52
C PHE A 163 -5.65 3.70 -0.73
N ILE A 164 -5.04 4.86 -0.49
CA ILE A 164 -4.02 5.43 -1.36
C ILE A 164 -2.65 5.30 -0.67
N LYS A 165 -1.61 5.02 -1.44
CA LYS A 165 -0.26 4.73 -0.93
C LYS A 165 0.77 5.64 -1.58
N THR A 166 1.71 6.16 -0.80
CA THR A 166 2.67 7.16 -1.27
C THR A 166 3.66 6.60 -2.29
N SER A 167 4.21 5.41 -2.05
CA SER A 167 5.43 4.98 -2.76
C SER A 167 5.55 3.46 -2.86
N THR A 168 6.30 3.00 -3.87
CA THR A 168 6.70 1.59 -3.99
C THR A 168 7.86 1.25 -3.05
N GLY A 169 8.75 2.21 -2.79
CA GLY A 169 10.04 2.01 -2.12
C GLY A 169 11.19 1.65 -3.07
N PHE A 170 10.93 1.61 -4.40
CA PHE A 170 11.92 1.38 -5.47
C PHE A 170 12.19 2.63 -6.30
N GLY A 171 11.42 3.70 -6.11
CA GLY A 171 11.65 5.00 -6.74
C GLY A 171 12.77 5.79 -6.08
N THR A 172 12.97 7.02 -6.53
CA THR A 172 14.02 7.93 -6.05
C THR A 172 13.75 8.49 -4.65
N GLY A 173 12.51 8.39 -4.15
CA GLY A 173 12.07 8.86 -2.83
C GLY A 173 11.03 7.97 -2.18
N GLY A 174 10.71 8.26 -0.92
CA GLY A 174 9.70 7.56 -0.13
C GLY A 174 8.62 8.51 0.40
N ALA A 175 7.91 8.11 1.44
CA ALA A 175 6.91 8.94 2.10
C ALA A 175 7.55 10.16 2.77
N THR A 176 6.96 11.33 2.54
CA THR A 176 7.26 12.57 3.26
C THR A 176 6.08 13.00 4.11
N PHE A 177 6.32 13.83 5.12
CA PHE A 177 5.24 14.37 5.95
C PHE A 177 4.32 15.29 5.14
N GLU A 178 4.90 16.05 4.23
CA GLU A 178 4.21 16.98 3.32
C GLU A 178 3.25 16.21 2.41
N ASP A 179 3.71 15.11 1.80
CA ASP A 179 2.88 14.27 0.94
C ASP A 179 1.71 13.64 1.72
N VAL A 180 1.99 13.10 2.90
CA VAL A 180 0.94 12.52 3.75
C VAL A 180 -0.08 13.57 4.17
N ALA A 181 0.36 14.76 4.57
CA ALA A 181 -0.52 15.87 4.93
C ALA A 181 -1.39 16.33 3.74
N LEU A 182 -0.79 16.43 2.55
CA LEU A 182 -1.52 16.74 1.31
C LEU A 182 -2.58 15.67 1.03
N MET A 183 -2.18 14.40 0.97
CA MET A 183 -3.09 13.28 0.68
C MET A 183 -4.22 13.23 1.70
N LYS A 184 -3.94 13.48 2.99
CA LYS A 184 -4.94 13.53 4.06
C LYS A 184 -5.96 14.64 3.84
N ARG A 185 -5.49 15.85 3.54
CA ARG A 185 -6.34 17.00 3.27
C ARG A 185 -7.23 16.78 2.05
N GLU A 186 -6.65 16.32 0.94
CA GLU A 186 -7.37 16.14 -0.33
C GLU A 186 -8.37 14.97 -0.31
N THR A 187 -8.25 14.03 0.64
CA THR A 187 -9.18 12.89 0.77
C THR A 187 -10.04 12.96 2.02
N GLU A 188 -10.07 14.11 2.71
CA GLU A 188 -10.85 14.28 3.93
C GLU A 188 -12.34 14.00 3.70
N GLY A 189 -12.98 13.28 4.62
CA GLY A 189 -14.39 12.90 4.54
C GLY A 189 -14.74 11.81 3.51
N SER A 190 -13.81 11.39 2.64
CA SER A 190 -14.08 10.37 1.60
C SER A 190 -14.16 8.94 2.13
N GLY A 191 -13.57 8.65 3.28
CA GLY A 191 -13.37 7.31 3.82
C GLY A 191 -12.12 6.59 3.29
N VAL A 192 -11.42 7.16 2.30
CA VAL A 192 -10.16 6.60 1.78
C VAL A 192 -9.05 6.75 2.81
N LYS A 193 -8.35 5.66 3.10
CA LYS A 193 -7.27 5.62 4.09
C LYS A 193 -5.91 5.85 3.42
N ILE A 194 -4.91 6.22 4.21
CA ILE A 194 -3.56 6.47 3.71
C ILE A 194 -2.59 5.42 4.22
N LYS A 195 -1.75 4.92 3.30
CA LYS A 195 -0.59 4.08 3.58
C LYS A 195 0.69 4.82 3.23
N ALA A 196 1.54 5.08 4.23
CA ALA A 196 2.87 5.64 4.01
C ALA A 196 3.89 4.54 3.75
N ALA A 197 4.70 4.69 2.71
CA ALA A 197 5.65 3.68 2.26
C ALA A 197 6.97 4.29 1.81
N GLY A 198 8.08 3.57 2.06
CA GLY A 198 9.43 4.02 1.71
C GLY A 198 10.02 5.02 2.72
N GLY A 199 11.27 4.82 3.10
CA GLY A 199 12.02 5.76 3.94
C GLY A 199 11.71 5.77 5.44
N ILE A 200 10.70 5.06 5.92
CA ILE A 200 10.30 5.05 7.34
C ILE A 200 11.17 4.03 8.09
N ARG A 201 12.23 4.50 8.73
CA ARG A 201 13.25 3.64 9.36
C ARG A 201 13.31 3.71 10.88
N THR A 202 12.66 4.70 11.49
CA THR A 202 12.71 4.91 12.94
C THR A 202 11.31 4.84 13.55
N LEU A 203 11.24 4.48 14.83
CA LEU A 203 10.00 4.50 15.60
C LEU A 203 9.41 5.92 15.63
N LYS A 204 10.27 6.94 15.83
CA LYS A 204 9.85 8.35 15.84
C LYS A 204 9.10 8.72 14.56
N THR A 205 9.74 8.54 13.39
CA THR A 205 9.10 8.81 12.09
C THR A 205 7.80 8.03 11.91
N ALA A 206 7.77 6.79 12.40
CA ALA A 206 6.60 5.96 12.37
C ALA A 206 5.42 6.53 13.14
N LEU A 207 5.65 6.97 14.37
CA LEU A 207 4.63 7.57 15.23
C LEU A 207 4.17 8.92 14.69
N GLU A 208 5.09 9.74 14.18
CA GLU A 208 4.75 11.03 13.54
C GLU A 208 3.83 10.82 12.33
N MET A 209 4.10 9.83 11.46
CA MET A 209 3.22 9.47 10.33
C MET A 209 1.82 9.00 10.81
N ILE A 210 1.77 8.19 11.87
CA ILE A 210 0.50 7.75 12.46
C ILE A 210 -0.29 8.93 13.02
N ASN A 211 0.38 9.87 13.69
CA ASN A 211 -0.25 11.09 14.23
C ASN A 211 -0.81 12.00 13.13
N LEU A 212 -0.22 12.00 11.93
CA LEU A 212 -0.77 12.65 10.74
C LEU A 212 -2.00 11.94 10.16
N GLY A 213 -2.37 10.76 10.67
CA GLY A 213 -3.55 10.03 10.23
C GLY A 213 -3.29 8.89 9.25
N VAL A 214 -2.04 8.46 9.12
CA VAL A 214 -1.71 7.24 8.38
C VAL A 214 -2.32 6.04 9.09
N SER A 215 -3.05 5.22 8.32
CA SER A 215 -3.73 4.01 8.84
C SER A 215 -2.92 2.73 8.63
N ARG A 216 -1.91 2.76 7.76
CA ARG A 216 -0.97 1.67 7.46
C ARG A 216 0.38 2.24 7.09
N LYS A 217 1.45 1.54 7.43
CA LYS A 217 2.79 1.88 6.98
C LYS A 217 3.58 0.64 6.59
N ILE A 218 4.52 0.81 5.67
CA ILE A 218 5.54 -0.19 5.41
C ILE A 218 6.69 0.05 6.38
N GLY A 219 6.91 -0.91 7.28
CA GLY A 219 8.19 -1.08 7.93
C GLY A 219 8.99 -2.10 7.14
N ARG A 220 10.12 -1.71 6.56
CA ARG A 220 11.10 -2.69 6.16
C ARG A 220 11.74 -3.19 7.44
N ALA A 221 11.35 -4.36 7.91
CA ALA A 221 12.21 -5.08 8.83
C ALA A 221 13.45 -5.47 7.99
N HIS A 222 14.49 -4.63 8.07
CA HIS A 222 15.82 -5.10 7.75
C HIS A 222 16.23 -5.98 8.93
N VAL A 223 16.15 -7.25 8.71
CA VAL A 223 16.98 -8.22 9.38
C VAL A 223 18.20 -8.43 8.51
#